data_f478a8292bff6918b5cb715a1db36c88
#
_entry.id   f478a8292bff6918b5cb715a1db36c88
#
_cell.length_a   1.000
_cell.length_b   1.000
_cell.length_c   1.000
_cell.angle_alpha   90.00
_cell.angle_beta   90.00
_cell.angle_gamma   90.00
#
_symmetry.space_group_name_H-M   'P 1'
#
loop_
_entity.id
_entity.type
_entity.pdbx_description
1 polymer ?
#
loop_
_entity_poly.entity_id
_entity_poly.type
_entity_poly.pdbx_seq_one_letter_code
_entity_poly.pdbx_strand_id
1 'polypeptide(L)'
;GFYDSDTNENYRCLIKAEQKSKGVLPSTEKYVNFVTDKKIETLETLVGDIYIANREKQNVNRLLSKTKREIADESIVISDIKKLISEIEIPKFEQKKISKSNDSEYIGVVTPSDWHIGMLFNDLNYGVAEKRVLAYADEIIAKSNLLEIKELKVVHLGDIINHVYMHKNTQAYHSEFDVSTQIVKATKLMFAFLRHLSKSLDVVYLGTIVGNHGRMSNKGETLTNDNVEVVIHEMIKSMIDMANLENLSYVDSLTYAQNRN
;
A
#
# COMPACT_ATOMS: atom_id res chain seq x y z
N GLY A 1 47.81 -41.57 -10.13
CA GLY A 1 47.11 -40.69 -11.06
C GLY A 1 46.15 -39.84 -10.30
N PHE A 2 46.39 -38.54 -10.26
CA PHE A 2 45.40 -37.60 -9.73
C PHE A 2 44.30 -37.49 -10.77
N TYR A 3 43.08 -37.76 -10.38
CA TYR A 3 41.92 -37.47 -11.21
C TYR A 3 41.74 -35.96 -11.24
N ASP A 4 41.47 -35.44 -12.41
CA ASP A 4 41.07 -34.05 -12.64
C ASP A 4 39.71 -33.83 -12.04
N SER A 5 39.63 -33.72 -10.70
CA SER A 5 38.41 -33.44 -10.00
C SER A 5 38.46 -31.98 -9.55
N ASP A 6 37.61 -31.20 -10.14
CA ASP A 6 37.61 -29.76 -10.19
C ASP A 6 37.38 -29.03 -8.86
N THR A 7 37.37 -29.66 -7.70
CA THR A 7 37.13 -28.97 -6.43
C THR A 7 38.21 -29.25 -5.38
N ASN A 8 38.70 -28.21 -4.73
CA ASN A 8 39.62 -28.28 -3.57
C ASN A 8 39.11 -29.23 -2.46
N GLU A 9 37.83 -29.45 -2.35
CA GLU A 9 37.21 -30.33 -1.36
C GLU A 9 37.43 -31.81 -1.69
N ASN A 10 37.42 -32.20 -2.95
CA ASN A 10 37.71 -33.55 -3.39
C ASN A 10 39.17 -33.92 -3.09
N TYR A 11 40.10 -33.02 -3.34
CA TYR A 11 41.52 -33.22 -2.97
C TYR A 11 41.72 -33.37 -1.46
N ARG A 12 41.03 -32.55 -0.66
CA ARG A 12 41.06 -32.70 0.81
C ARG A 12 40.52 -34.03 1.29
N CYS A 13 39.46 -34.52 0.69
CA CYS A 13 38.89 -35.84 1.03
C CYS A 13 39.82 -36.97 0.66
N LEU A 14 40.48 -36.93 -0.50
CA LEU A 14 41.46 -37.92 -0.94
C LEU A 14 42.71 -37.95 -0.04
N ILE A 15 43.24 -36.78 0.29
CA ILE A 15 44.39 -36.64 1.20
C ILE A 15 44.06 -37.21 2.58
N LYS A 16 42.88 -36.90 3.12
CA LYS A 16 42.45 -37.46 4.41
C LYS A 16 42.24 -38.95 4.37
N ALA A 17 41.71 -39.51 3.28
CA ALA A 17 41.55 -40.95 3.09
C ALA A 17 42.90 -41.64 3.05
N GLU A 18 43.87 -41.10 2.33
CA GLU A 18 45.24 -41.62 2.26
C GLU A 18 45.94 -41.53 3.62
N GLN A 19 45.80 -40.42 4.33
CA GLN A 19 46.37 -40.25 5.68
C GLN A 19 45.76 -41.25 6.69
N LYS A 20 44.50 -41.57 6.57
CA LYS A 20 43.82 -42.61 7.37
C LYS A 20 44.34 -44.01 7.03
N SER A 21 44.51 -44.33 5.75
CA SER A 21 45.02 -45.63 5.30
C SER A 21 46.50 -45.87 5.73
N LYS A 22 47.28 -44.79 5.81
CA LYS A 22 48.68 -44.81 6.30
C LYS A 22 48.79 -44.73 7.82
N GLY A 23 47.67 -44.68 8.57
CA GLY A 23 47.68 -44.61 10.02
C GLY A 23 48.14 -43.27 10.62
N VAL A 24 48.33 -42.24 9.80
CA VAL A 24 48.71 -40.88 10.23
C VAL A 24 47.53 -40.17 10.90
N LEU A 25 46.32 -40.41 10.41
CA LEU A 25 45.09 -39.98 11.07
C LEU A 25 44.40 -41.20 11.69
N PRO A 26 43.82 -41.07 12.90
CA PRO A 26 43.14 -42.18 13.54
C PRO A 26 41.88 -42.55 12.71
N SER A 27 41.73 -43.87 12.47
CA SER A 27 40.49 -44.38 11.87
C SER A 27 39.35 -44.26 12.87
N THR A 28 38.13 -44.05 12.37
CA THR A 28 36.95 -44.00 13.21
C THR A 28 36.73 -45.27 14.04
N GLU A 29 37.20 -46.42 13.58
CA GLU A 29 37.13 -47.70 14.28
C GLU A 29 37.90 -47.72 15.61
N LYS A 30 38.99 -46.96 15.73
CA LYS A 30 39.76 -46.87 16.97
C LYS A 30 39.00 -46.25 18.15
N TYR A 31 37.93 -45.49 17.87
CA TYR A 31 37.15 -44.79 18.90
C TYR A 31 35.85 -45.46 19.23
N VAL A 32 35.37 -46.37 18.38
CA VAL A 32 34.08 -47.08 18.58
C VAL A 32 34.10 -47.86 19.90
N ASN A 33 35.22 -48.46 20.28
CA ASN A 33 35.36 -49.28 21.48
C ASN A 33 35.36 -48.45 22.80
N PHE A 34 35.41 -47.13 22.74
CA PHE A 34 35.38 -46.26 23.91
C PHE A 34 34.01 -45.55 24.14
N VAL A 35 33.06 -45.79 23.25
CA VAL A 35 31.73 -45.15 23.35
C VAL A 35 30.76 -46.18 23.83
N THR A 36 30.21 -45.99 25.03
CA THR A 36 29.14 -46.84 25.56
C THR A 36 27.83 -46.51 24.84
N ASP A 37 26.93 -47.51 24.71
CA ASP A 37 25.63 -47.33 24.06
C ASP A 37 24.85 -46.13 24.59
N LYS A 38 24.96 -45.88 25.89
CA LYS A 38 24.33 -44.71 26.53
C LYS A 38 24.92 -43.36 26.03
N LYS A 39 26.19 -43.29 25.65
CA LYS A 39 26.78 -42.09 25.07
C LYS A 39 26.39 -41.92 23.62
N ILE A 40 26.17 -43.02 22.89
CA ILE A 40 25.65 -42.95 21.51
C ILE A 40 24.24 -42.42 21.52
N GLU A 41 23.35 -42.93 22.36
CA GLU A 41 21.98 -42.44 22.52
C GLU A 41 21.92 -40.93 22.90
N THR A 42 22.81 -40.48 23.80
CA THR A 42 22.93 -39.08 24.17
C THR A 42 23.37 -38.21 22.99
N LEU A 43 24.32 -38.69 22.18
CA LEU A 43 24.81 -37.98 21.00
C LEU A 43 23.73 -37.90 19.91
N GLU A 44 22.97 -38.96 19.68
CA GLU A 44 21.86 -38.99 18.73
C GLU A 44 20.75 -37.97 19.12
N THR A 45 20.43 -37.93 20.44
CA THR A 45 19.48 -36.95 20.97
C THR A 45 19.99 -35.52 20.75
N LEU A 46 21.25 -35.23 21.09
CA LEU A 46 21.85 -33.91 20.89
C LEU A 46 21.92 -33.51 19.40
N VAL A 47 22.20 -34.45 18.51
CA VAL A 47 22.17 -34.18 17.06
C VAL A 47 20.76 -33.88 16.60
N GLY A 48 19.75 -34.58 17.13
CA GLY A 48 18.34 -34.29 16.88
C GLY A 48 17.94 -32.88 17.32
N ASP A 49 18.33 -32.52 18.54
CA ASP A 49 18.05 -31.18 19.10
C ASP A 49 18.74 -30.05 18.30
N ILE A 50 19.98 -30.27 17.89
CA ILE A 50 20.72 -29.32 17.03
C ILE A 50 20.02 -29.17 15.66
N TYR A 51 19.53 -30.26 15.09
CA TYR A 51 18.81 -30.23 13.83
C TYR A 51 17.51 -29.41 13.96
N ILE A 52 16.74 -29.65 15.01
CA ILE A 52 15.50 -28.91 15.31
C ILE A 52 15.81 -27.42 15.50
N ALA A 53 16.78 -27.09 16.35
CA ALA A 53 17.18 -25.71 16.62
C ALA A 53 17.65 -24.97 15.35
N ASN A 54 18.40 -25.65 14.47
CA ASN A 54 18.83 -25.09 13.20
C ASN A 54 17.63 -24.82 12.25
N ARG A 55 16.65 -25.71 12.23
CA ARG A 55 15.43 -25.54 11.43
C ARG A 55 14.58 -24.37 11.93
N GLU A 56 14.43 -24.24 13.24
CA GLU A 56 13.75 -23.09 13.87
C GLU A 56 14.47 -21.78 13.55
N LYS A 57 15.78 -21.75 13.69
CA LYS A 57 16.60 -20.57 13.31
C LYS A 57 16.41 -20.19 11.84
N GLN A 58 16.35 -21.16 10.94
CA GLN A 58 16.08 -20.88 9.52
C GLN A 58 14.69 -20.31 9.30
N ASN A 59 13.67 -20.81 10.00
CA ASN A 59 12.31 -20.29 9.92
C ASN A 59 12.22 -18.86 10.45
N VAL A 60 12.82 -18.58 11.59
CA VAL A 60 12.91 -17.22 12.16
C VAL A 60 13.62 -16.26 11.20
N ASN A 61 14.72 -16.67 10.59
CA ASN A 61 15.45 -15.84 9.62
C ASN A 61 14.61 -15.58 8.35
N ARG A 62 13.81 -16.54 7.89
CA ARG A 62 12.89 -16.33 6.76
C ARG A 62 11.79 -15.33 7.11
N LEU A 63 11.18 -15.46 8.29
CA LEU A 63 10.19 -14.51 8.79
C LEU A 63 10.77 -13.11 8.92
N LEU A 64 11.93 -12.99 9.57
CA LEU A 64 12.62 -11.71 9.73
C LEU A 64 12.96 -11.05 8.38
N SER A 65 13.38 -11.84 7.39
CA SER A 65 13.68 -11.34 6.05
C SER A 65 12.42 -10.89 5.32
N LYS A 66 11.30 -11.59 5.50
CA LYS A 66 9.99 -11.21 4.96
C LYS A 66 9.53 -9.89 5.58
N THR A 67 9.52 -9.79 6.90
CA THR A 67 9.12 -8.57 7.64
C THR A 67 10.01 -7.37 7.29
N LYS A 68 11.33 -7.58 7.15
CA LYS A 68 12.24 -6.50 6.71
C LYS A 68 11.93 -5.99 5.30
N ARG A 69 11.53 -6.86 4.38
CA ARG A 69 11.12 -6.44 3.03
C ARG A 69 9.81 -5.66 3.09
N GLU A 70 8.82 -6.16 3.82
CA GLU A 70 7.53 -5.48 4.00
C GLU A 70 7.72 -4.06 4.57
N ILE A 71 8.52 -3.91 5.63
CA ILE A 71 8.85 -2.59 6.21
C ILE A 71 9.62 -1.70 5.23
N ALA A 72 10.54 -2.27 4.44
CA ALA A 72 11.27 -1.51 3.43
C ALA A 72 10.34 -1.01 2.31
N ASP A 73 9.43 -1.87 1.84
CA ASP A 73 8.45 -1.51 0.82
C ASP A 73 7.51 -0.41 1.32
N GLU A 74 7.00 -0.49 2.56
CA GLU A 74 6.21 0.58 3.20
C GLU A 74 7.00 1.89 3.32
N SER A 75 8.26 1.83 3.72
CA SER A 75 9.09 3.03 3.88
C SER A 75 9.38 3.74 2.55
N ILE A 76 9.53 2.97 1.47
CA ILE A 76 9.70 3.50 0.10
C ILE A 76 8.42 4.22 -0.33
N VAL A 77 7.25 3.58 -0.16
CA VAL A 77 5.95 4.18 -0.51
C VAL A 77 5.74 5.49 0.26
N ILE A 78 6.00 5.51 1.57
CA ILE A 78 5.87 6.72 2.39
C ILE A 78 6.85 7.81 1.94
N SER A 79 8.09 7.44 1.59
CA SER A 79 9.10 8.39 1.09
C SER A 79 8.67 8.99 -0.24
N ASP A 80 8.18 8.17 -1.16
CA ASP A 80 7.71 8.61 -2.48
C ASP A 80 6.47 9.50 -2.35
N ILE A 81 5.52 9.15 -1.48
CA ILE A 81 4.36 10.00 -1.17
C ILE A 81 4.81 11.36 -0.62
N LYS A 82 5.73 11.39 0.36
CA LYS A 82 6.26 12.64 0.92
C LYS A 82 6.93 13.50 -0.14
N LYS A 83 7.73 12.91 -1.01
CA LYS A 83 8.38 13.63 -2.12
C LYS A 83 7.34 14.23 -3.06
N LEU A 84 6.35 13.43 -3.46
CA LEU A 84 5.29 13.86 -4.38
C LEU A 84 4.38 14.94 -3.76
N ILE A 85 4.14 14.89 -2.44
CA ILE A 85 3.43 15.97 -1.73
C ILE A 85 4.24 17.25 -1.76
N SER A 86 5.57 17.20 -1.56
CA SER A 86 6.42 18.37 -1.60
C SER A 86 6.54 19.01 -2.99
N GLU A 87 6.23 18.25 -4.04
CA GLU A 87 6.23 18.72 -5.45
C GLU A 87 4.85 19.24 -5.90
N ILE A 88 3.81 19.19 -5.05
CA ILE A 88 2.49 19.73 -5.36
C ILE A 88 2.55 21.26 -5.24
N GLU A 89 2.72 21.94 -6.37
CA GLU A 89 2.47 23.35 -6.44
C GLU A 89 0.96 23.60 -6.41
N ILE A 90 0.49 24.29 -5.36
CA ILE A 90 -0.89 24.76 -5.29
C ILE A 90 -0.92 26.15 -5.93
N PRO A 91 -1.48 26.31 -7.13
CA PRO A 91 -1.55 27.61 -7.78
C PRO A 91 -2.37 28.57 -6.92
N LYS A 92 -1.93 29.83 -6.83
CA LYS A 92 -2.75 30.89 -6.23
C LYS A 92 -3.96 31.15 -7.12
N PHE A 93 -5.15 31.09 -6.53
CA PHE A 93 -6.39 31.27 -7.27
C PHE A 93 -7.12 32.55 -6.84
N GLU A 94 -7.60 33.28 -7.82
CA GLU A 94 -8.59 34.33 -7.55
C GLU A 94 -9.93 33.70 -7.22
N GLN A 95 -10.46 34.02 -6.06
CA GLN A 95 -11.79 33.52 -5.62
C GLN A 95 -12.84 34.59 -5.82
N LYS A 96 -13.96 34.17 -6.36
CA LYS A 96 -15.19 34.95 -6.35
C LYS A 96 -15.92 34.66 -5.05
N LYS A 97 -16.14 35.68 -4.21
CA LYS A 97 -16.97 35.51 -3.00
C LYS A 97 -18.38 35.08 -3.41
N ILE A 98 -18.77 33.91 -2.98
CA ILE A 98 -20.14 33.45 -3.12
C ILE A 98 -20.91 34.03 -1.93
N SER A 99 -21.97 34.75 -2.21
CA SER A 99 -22.83 35.28 -1.17
C SER A 99 -23.41 34.12 -0.39
N LYS A 100 -23.05 33.96 0.87
CA LYS A 100 -23.69 33.01 1.81
C LYS A 100 -25.07 33.58 2.19
N SER A 101 -25.99 33.61 1.25
CA SER A 101 -27.37 33.93 1.63
C SER A 101 -27.98 32.64 2.17
N ASN A 102 -28.48 32.68 3.40
CA ASN A 102 -29.18 31.59 4.06
C ASN A 102 -30.54 31.26 3.45
N ASP A 103 -30.83 31.73 2.25
CA ASP A 103 -32.15 31.65 1.64
C ASP A 103 -32.39 30.39 0.80
N SER A 104 -31.41 29.49 0.71
CA SER A 104 -31.62 28.19 0.05
C SER A 104 -32.27 27.22 1.02
N GLU A 105 -33.45 26.73 0.64
CA GLU A 105 -34.21 25.72 1.41
C GLU A 105 -33.53 24.34 1.37
N TYR A 106 -32.63 24.12 0.41
CA TYR A 106 -32.02 22.80 0.14
C TYR A 106 -30.49 22.82 0.19
N ILE A 107 -29.93 21.74 0.72
CA ILE A 107 -28.48 21.42 0.67
C ILE A 107 -28.32 20.28 -0.30
N GLY A 108 -27.34 20.39 -1.21
CA GLY A 108 -26.98 19.30 -2.11
C GLY A 108 -26.08 18.29 -1.43
N VAL A 109 -26.28 17.01 -1.69
CA VAL A 109 -25.36 15.93 -1.29
C VAL A 109 -24.84 15.23 -2.52
N VAL A 110 -23.52 15.15 -2.65
CA VAL A 110 -22.84 14.53 -3.77
C VAL A 110 -22.02 13.35 -3.26
N THR A 111 -22.28 12.17 -3.82
CA THR A 111 -21.70 10.89 -3.38
C THR A 111 -20.96 10.19 -4.53
N PRO A 112 -19.79 10.69 -4.98
CA PRO A 112 -18.98 9.98 -5.97
C PRO A 112 -18.45 8.67 -5.41
N SER A 113 -18.31 7.66 -6.29
CA SER A 113 -17.71 6.36 -5.95
C SER A 113 -17.01 5.76 -7.16
N ASP A 114 -16.22 4.72 -6.93
CA ASP A 114 -15.69 3.82 -7.97
C ASP A 114 -14.94 4.54 -9.10
N TRP A 115 -14.08 5.48 -8.75
CA TRP A 115 -13.26 6.18 -9.76
C TRP A 115 -12.16 5.29 -10.33
N HIS A 116 -11.69 4.31 -9.56
CA HIS A 116 -10.67 3.34 -9.96
C HIS A 116 -9.49 3.98 -10.71
N ILE A 117 -8.94 5.07 -10.17
CA ILE A 117 -7.81 5.77 -10.79
C ILE A 117 -6.64 4.81 -10.95
N GLY A 118 -6.14 4.72 -12.17
CA GLY A 118 -5.10 3.76 -12.56
C GLY A 118 -5.65 2.51 -13.28
N MET A 119 -6.97 2.36 -13.40
CA MET A 119 -7.55 1.30 -14.22
C MET A 119 -7.22 1.53 -15.70
N LEU A 120 -6.73 0.48 -16.35
CA LEU A 120 -6.54 0.43 -17.79
C LEU A 120 -7.42 -0.67 -18.36
N PHE A 121 -8.53 -0.30 -18.96
CA PHE A 121 -9.49 -1.26 -19.54
C PHE A 121 -10.16 -0.67 -20.78
N ASN A 122 -9.98 -1.31 -21.93
CA ASN A 122 -10.41 -0.77 -23.23
C ASN A 122 -9.87 0.67 -23.42
N ASP A 123 -10.78 1.63 -23.63
CA ASP A 123 -10.44 3.05 -23.79
C ASP A 123 -10.38 3.82 -22.46
N LEU A 124 -10.63 3.15 -21.31
CA LEU A 124 -10.58 3.78 -20.00
C LEU A 124 -9.14 3.87 -19.53
N ASN A 125 -8.69 5.09 -19.31
CA ASN A 125 -7.40 5.47 -18.74
C ASN A 125 -7.56 6.73 -17.87
N TYR A 126 -6.49 7.16 -17.23
CA TYR A 126 -6.51 8.36 -16.37
C TYR A 126 -7.03 9.61 -17.09
N GLY A 127 -6.61 9.86 -18.31
CA GLY A 127 -7.04 11.04 -19.05
C GLY A 127 -8.55 11.04 -19.37
N VAL A 128 -9.12 9.86 -19.57
CA VAL A 128 -10.58 9.70 -19.75
C VAL A 128 -11.29 9.87 -18.40
N ALA A 129 -10.76 9.27 -17.32
CA ALA A 129 -11.31 9.42 -15.97
C ALA A 129 -11.32 10.89 -15.52
N GLU A 130 -10.21 11.61 -15.71
CA GLU A 130 -10.10 13.04 -15.39
C GLU A 130 -11.15 13.88 -16.11
N LYS A 131 -11.30 13.69 -17.43
CA LYS A 131 -12.33 14.38 -18.22
C LYS A 131 -13.74 14.11 -17.71
N ARG A 132 -14.04 12.84 -17.39
CA ARG A 132 -15.37 12.45 -16.87
C ARG A 132 -15.65 13.05 -15.50
N VAL A 133 -14.67 13.04 -14.60
CA VAL A 133 -14.81 13.61 -13.26
C VAL A 133 -15.04 15.13 -13.32
N LEU A 134 -14.32 15.83 -14.18
CA LEU A 134 -14.53 17.28 -14.35
C LEU A 134 -15.85 17.59 -15.04
N ALA A 135 -16.26 16.84 -16.05
CA ALA A 135 -17.58 16.97 -16.66
C ALA A 135 -18.72 16.69 -15.65
N TYR A 136 -18.53 15.70 -14.76
CA TYR A 136 -19.46 15.43 -13.67
C TYR A 136 -19.57 16.63 -12.72
N ALA A 137 -18.46 17.32 -12.42
CA ALA A 137 -18.50 18.55 -11.62
C ALA A 137 -19.31 19.66 -12.34
N ASP A 138 -19.15 19.83 -13.65
CA ASP A 138 -19.93 20.79 -14.44
C ASP A 138 -21.43 20.48 -14.38
N GLU A 139 -21.81 19.21 -14.50
CA GLU A 139 -23.21 18.78 -14.37
C GLU A 139 -23.80 19.03 -12.98
N ILE A 140 -23.00 18.81 -11.92
CA ILE A 140 -23.40 19.13 -10.56
C ILE A 140 -23.67 20.63 -10.41
N ILE A 141 -22.77 21.48 -10.91
CA ILE A 141 -22.92 22.93 -10.87
C ILE A 141 -24.18 23.35 -11.63
N ALA A 142 -24.40 22.82 -12.84
CA ALA A 142 -25.57 23.13 -13.64
C ALA A 142 -26.88 22.76 -12.92
N LYS A 143 -26.94 21.55 -12.33
CA LYS A 143 -28.10 21.10 -11.56
C LYS A 143 -28.31 21.91 -10.29
N SER A 144 -27.24 22.23 -9.57
CA SER A 144 -27.31 23.05 -8.37
C SER A 144 -27.84 24.45 -8.66
N ASN A 145 -27.38 25.05 -9.76
CA ASN A 145 -27.90 26.35 -10.20
C ASN A 145 -29.39 26.28 -10.57
N LEU A 146 -29.82 25.21 -11.26
CA LEU A 146 -31.22 25.00 -11.62
C LEU A 146 -32.14 24.84 -10.38
N LEU A 147 -31.62 24.20 -9.33
CA LEU A 147 -32.32 23.93 -8.08
C LEU A 147 -32.08 25.00 -7.00
N GLU A 148 -31.38 26.07 -7.34
CA GLU A 148 -30.98 27.14 -6.42
C GLU A 148 -30.20 26.68 -5.19
N ILE A 149 -29.54 25.52 -5.30
CA ILE A 149 -28.65 24.96 -4.25
C ILE A 149 -27.36 25.77 -4.23
N LYS A 150 -26.95 26.23 -3.05
CA LYS A 150 -25.73 27.02 -2.84
C LYS A 150 -24.68 26.27 -2.04
N GLU A 151 -25.09 25.32 -1.18
CA GLU A 151 -24.22 24.50 -0.35
C GLU A 151 -24.23 23.06 -0.85
N LEU A 152 -23.03 22.47 -1.01
CA LEU A 152 -22.85 21.05 -1.31
C LEU A 152 -22.08 20.35 -0.20
N LYS A 153 -22.57 19.19 0.19
CA LYS A 153 -21.81 18.22 1.00
C LYS A 153 -21.30 17.11 0.10
N VAL A 154 -20.00 16.89 0.10
CA VAL A 154 -19.36 15.87 -0.75
C VAL A 154 -18.76 14.78 0.11
N VAL A 155 -19.16 13.54 -0.11
CA VAL A 155 -18.56 12.35 0.51
C VAL A 155 -18.24 11.33 -0.57
N HIS A 156 -16.98 10.88 -0.65
CA HIS A 156 -16.61 9.81 -1.57
C HIS A 156 -16.91 8.45 -0.94
N LEU A 157 -17.56 7.56 -1.69
CA LEU A 157 -18.04 6.27 -1.18
C LEU A 157 -17.05 5.12 -1.37
N GLY A 158 -15.76 5.43 -1.58
CA GLY A 158 -14.69 4.44 -1.69
C GLY A 158 -14.33 4.07 -3.12
N ASP A 159 -13.32 3.19 -3.25
CA ASP A 159 -12.75 2.70 -4.49
C ASP A 159 -12.25 3.82 -5.42
N ILE A 160 -11.52 4.78 -4.80
CA ILE A 160 -10.91 5.92 -5.51
C ILE A 160 -9.81 5.46 -6.45
N ILE A 161 -8.99 4.48 -6.02
CA ILE A 161 -7.89 3.92 -6.82
C ILE A 161 -8.22 2.50 -7.28
N ASN A 162 -7.57 2.08 -8.37
CA ASN A 162 -7.75 0.72 -8.89
C ASN A 162 -7.02 -0.33 -8.03
N HIS A 163 -5.93 0.05 -7.38
CA HIS A 163 -5.01 -0.79 -6.62
C HIS A 163 -4.49 -2.02 -7.39
N VAL A 164 -3.42 -2.67 -6.89
CA VAL A 164 -2.78 -3.81 -7.56
C VAL A 164 -2.97 -5.11 -6.78
N TYR A 165 -3.41 -5.04 -5.52
CA TYR A 165 -3.38 -6.16 -4.58
C TYR A 165 -4.62 -7.07 -4.58
N MET A 166 -5.75 -6.56 -5.05
CA MET A 166 -7.06 -7.22 -4.90
C MET A 166 -7.26 -8.44 -5.80
N HIS A 167 -6.58 -8.52 -6.94
CA HIS A 167 -6.74 -9.61 -7.89
C HIS A 167 -5.41 -10.25 -8.22
N LYS A 168 -5.37 -11.58 -8.13
CA LYS A 168 -4.19 -12.40 -8.35
C LYS A 168 -3.46 -12.06 -9.65
N ASN A 169 -2.14 -11.82 -9.52
CA ASN A 169 -1.08 -11.88 -10.53
C ASN A 169 -1.27 -11.22 -11.92
N THR A 170 -2.47 -10.94 -12.39
CA THR A 170 -2.71 -10.39 -13.72
C THR A 170 -3.05 -8.91 -13.74
N GLN A 171 -3.52 -8.36 -12.62
CA GLN A 171 -4.00 -6.98 -12.55
C GLN A 171 -2.88 -5.93 -12.62
N ALA A 172 -1.66 -6.26 -12.23
CA ALA A 172 -0.52 -5.35 -12.39
C ALA A 172 -0.30 -4.95 -13.86
N TYR A 173 -0.67 -5.83 -14.79
CA TYR A 173 -0.57 -5.57 -16.24
C TYR A 173 -1.78 -4.80 -16.81
N HIS A 174 -2.84 -4.66 -16.03
CA HIS A 174 -4.03 -3.88 -16.38
C HIS A 174 -4.12 -2.56 -15.59
N SER A 175 -3.04 -2.18 -14.93
CA SER A 175 -2.92 -0.90 -14.25
C SER A 175 -2.03 0.04 -15.04
N GLU A 176 -2.51 1.27 -15.26
CA GLU A 176 -1.76 2.32 -15.98
C GLU A 176 -0.57 2.82 -15.15
N PHE A 177 -0.68 2.73 -13.82
CA PHE A 177 0.32 3.27 -12.88
C PHE A 177 0.54 2.31 -11.71
N ASP A 178 1.71 2.44 -11.08
CA ASP A 178 1.96 1.89 -9.75
C ASP A 178 1.06 2.55 -8.68
N VAL A 179 0.96 1.92 -7.52
CA VAL A 179 0.05 2.34 -6.45
C VAL A 179 0.37 3.76 -5.95
N SER A 180 1.65 4.09 -5.81
CA SER A 180 2.07 5.42 -5.35
C SER A 180 1.61 6.51 -6.31
N THR A 181 1.77 6.28 -7.61
CA THR A 181 1.30 7.19 -8.67
C THR A 181 -0.23 7.28 -8.69
N GLN A 182 -0.95 6.17 -8.49
CA GLN A 182 -2.42 6.18 -8.36
C GLN A 182 -2.88 7.06 -7.21
N ILE A 183 -2.25 6.94 -6.01
CA ILE A 183 -2.56 7.76 -4.83
C ILE A 183 -2.44 9.24 -5.16
N VAL A 184 -1.32 9.64 -5.75
CA VAL A 184 -1.05 11.05 -6.07
C VAL A 184 -2.01 11.59 -7.11
N LYS A 185 -2.26 10.85 -8.17
CA LYS A 185 -3.20 11.24 -9.22
C LYS A 185 -4.64 11.31 -8.70
N ALA A 186 -5.05 10.36 -7.89
CA ALA A 186 -6.36 10.35 -7.24
C ALA A 186 -6.54 11.56 -6.31
N THR A 187 -5.54 11.86 -5.49
CA THR A 187 -5.54 13.03 -4.60
C THR A 187 -5.67 14.33 -5.41
N LYS A 188 -4.84 14.50 -6.44
CA LYS A 188 -4.88 15.69 -7.30
C LYS A 188 -6.22 15.84 -8.01
N LEU A 189 -6.77 14.76 -8.53
CA LEU A 189 -8.05 14.77 -9.23
C LEU A 189 -9.21 15.06 -8.28
N MET A 190 -9.24 14.46 -7.08
CA MET A 190 -10.26 14.73 -6.07
C MET A 190 -10.19 16.19 -5.61
N PHE A 191 -9.00 16.72 -5.35
CA PHE A 191 -8.85 18.13 -5.00
C PHE A 191 -9.27 19.06 -6.15
N ALA A 192 -8.92 18.73 -7.40
CA ALA A 192 -9.36 19.48 -8.58
C ALA A 192 -10.89 19.48 -8.72
N PHE A 193 -11.55 18.35 -8.47
CA PHE A 193 -12.99 18.21 -8.45
C PHE A 193 -13.65 19.10 -7.39
N LEU A 194 -13.22 19.00 -6.13
CA LEU A 194 -13.72 19.82 -5.03
C LEU A 194 -13.53 21.34 -5.30
N ARG A 195 -12.34 21.69 -5.77
CA ARG A 195 -12.04 23.06 -6.15
C ARG A 195 -12.88 23.56 -7.32
N HIS A 196 -13.16 22.69 -8.29
CA HIS A 196 -14.00 23.07 -9.43
C HIS A 196 -15.42 23.40 -8.97
N LEU A 197 -15.98 22.59 -8.10
CA LEU A 197 -17.28 22.85 -7.46
C LEU A 197 -17.27 24.16 -6.65
N SER A 198 -16.20 24.41 -5.88
CA SER A 198 -16.10 25.58 -5.01
C SER A 198 -15.98 26.92 -5.73
N LYS A 199 -15.80 26.92 -7.05
CA LYS A 199 -15.86 28.14 -7.84
C LYS A 199 -17.27 28.75 -7.90
N SER A 200 -18.30 27.94 -7.73
CA SER A 200 -19.71 28.32 -7.89
C SER A 200 -20.57 28.01 -6.68
N LEU A 201 -20.12 27.17 -5.77
CA LEU A 201 -20.87 26.62 -4.66
C LEU A 201 -20.05 26.64 -3.38
N ASP A 202 -20.69 26.72 -2.21
CA ASP A 202 -20.06 26.50 -0.92
C ASP A 202 -19.94 24.97 -0.71
N VAL A 203 -18.73 24.44 -0.66
CA VAL A 203 -18.45 23.01 -0.66
C VAL A 203 -17.90 22.58 0.69
N VAL A 204 -18.57 21.61 1.31
CA VAL A 204 -18.12 20.96 2.53
C VAL A 204 -17.71 19.52 2.20
N TYR A 205 -16.42 19.23 2.24
CA TYR A 205 -15.91 17.87 2.07
C TYR A 205 -16.07 17.08 3.36
N LEU A 206 -16.87 16.03 3.31
CA LEU A 206 -17.19 15.19 4.47
C LEU A 206 -16.19 14.04 4.66
N GLY A 207 -15.36 13.77 3.65
CA GLY A 207 -14.39 12.69 3.70
C GLY A 207 -14.66 11.57 2.71
N THR A 208 -14.07 10.41 2.98
CA THR A 208 -14.27 9.20 2.19
C THR A 208 -14.69 8.03 3.05
N ILE A 209 -15.50 7.15 2.49
CA ILE A 209 -15.75 5.80 3.01
C ILE A 209 -14.66 4.90 2.41
N VAL A 210 -13.99 4.12 3.24
CA VAL A 210 -12.91 3.25 2.74
C VAL A 210 -13.47 2.09 1.91
N GLY A 211 -13.05 2.02 0.66
CA GLY A 211 -13.39 0.95 -0.26
C GLY A 211 -12.53 -0.30 -0.05
N ASN A 212 -12.84 -1.34 -0.83
CA ASN A 212 -12.06 -2.57 -0.80
C ASN A 212 -10.79 -2.49 -1.66
N HIS A 213 -10.77 -1.63 -2.67
CA HIS A 213 -9.60 -1.39 -3.53
C HIS A 213 -8.47 -0.62 -2.83
N GLY A 214 -8.76 0.09 -1.76
CA GLY A 214 -7.75 0.80 -0.97
C GLY A 214 -7.03 -0.04 0.09
N ARG A 215 -7.37 -1.31 0.30
CA ARG A 215 -6.78 -2.16 1.36
C ARG A 215 -5.30 -2.42 1.11
N MET A 216 -4.49 -2.28 2.17
CA MET A 216 -3.06 -2.55 2.11
C MET A 216 -2.71 -4.04 2.26
N SER A 217 -3.69 -4.89 2.66
CA SER A 217 -3.53 -6.33 2.80
C SER A 217 -4.84 -7.10 2.58
N ASN A 218 -4.83 -8.42 2.78
CA ASN A 218 -6.02 -9.24 2.68
C ASN A 218 -7.07 -8.87 3.74
N LYS A 219 -8.34 -9.12 3.41
CA LYS A 219 -9.46 -8.88 4.33
C LYS A 219 -9.27 -9.66 5.63
N GLY A 220 -9.27 -8.95 6.76
CA GLY A 220 -9.14 -9.52 8.10
C GLY A 220 -7.71 -9.66 8.63
N GLU A 221 -6.69 -9.26 7.86
CA GLU A 221 -5.28 -9.30 8.29
C GLU A 221 -4.80 -7.97 8.89
N THR A 222 -5.51 -6.87 8.65
CA THR A 222 -5.16 -5.52 9.11
C THR A 222 -6.35 -4.80 9.73
N LEU A 223 -6.07 -3.68 10.38
CA LEU A 223 -7.11 -2.78 10.88
C LEU A 223 -7.89 -2.18 9.70
N THR A 224 -9.15 -1.83 9.92
CA THR A 224 -10.00 -1.25 8.87
C THR A 224 -9.43 0.02 8.27
N ASN A 225 -8.67 0.78 9.07
CA ASN A 225 -8.06 2.04 8.67
C ASN A 225 -6.70 1.86 7.97
N ASP A 226 -6.17 0.64 7.88
CA ASP A 226 -5.01 0.33 7.02
C ASP A 226 -5.48 0.30 5.57
N ASN A 227 -5.78 1.48 5.07
CA ASN A 227 -6.37 1.70 3.76
C ASN A 227 -5.79 2.97 3.13
N VAL A 228 -5.39 2.86 1.89
CA VAL A 228 -4.78 3.96 1.12
C VAL A 228 -5.70 5.16 1.00
N GLU A 229 -7.02 4.92 1.02
CA GLU A 229 -8.01 5.99 0.89
C GLU A 229 -8.03 6.90 2.11
N VAL A 230 -7.66 6.39 3.29
CA VAL A 230 -7.44 7.22 4.48
C VAL A 230 -6.28 8.19 4.23
N VAL A 231 -5.20 7.71 3.62
CA VAL A 231 -4.05 8.57 3.26
C VAL A 231 -4.45 9.64 2.25
N ILE A 232 -5.20 9.26 1.20
CA ILE A 232 -5.73 10.21 0.20
C ILE A 232 -6.59 11.27 0.88
N HIS A 233 -7.47 10.87 1.80
CA HIS A 233 -8.33 11.78 2.54
C HIS A 233 -7.53 12.81 3.35
N GLU A 234 -6.54 12.38 4.14
CA GLU A 234 -5.70 13.29 4.92
C GLU A 234 -4.87 14.23 4.02
N MET A 235 -4.41 13.75 2.87
CA MET A 235 -3.76 14.59 1.87
C MET A 235 -4.70 15.67 1.31
N ILE A 236 -5.96 15.33 1.03
CA ILE A 236 -6.97 16.28 0.54
C ILE A 236 -7.24 17.36 1.59
N LYS A 237 -7.40 16.99 2.87
CA LYS A 237 -7.56 17.95 3.97
C LYS A 237 -6.38 18.92 4.03
N SER A 238 -5.17 18.40 3.98
CA SER A 238 -3.96 19.23 3.95
C SER A 238 -3.92 20.17 2.74
N MET A 239 -4.38 19.73 1.57
CA MET A 239 -4.48 20.58 0.38
C MET A 239 -5.55 21.66 0.50
N ILE A 240 -6.69 21.35 1.15
CA ILE A 240 -7.74 22.34 1.44
C ILE A 240 -7.19 23.42 2.36
N ASP A 241 -6.49 23.05 3.45
CA ASP A 241 -5.88 23.98 4.38
C ASP A 241 -4.84 24.88 3.69
N MET A 242 -3.94 24.28 2.88
CA MET A 242 -2.92 25.04 2.16
C MET A 242 -3.51 25.99 1.10
N ALA A 243 -4.59 25.54 0.44
CA ALA A 243 -5.26 26.36 -0.57
C ALA A 243 -6.04 27.52 0.03
N ASN A 244 -6.48 27.38 1.28
CA ASN A 244 -7.21 28.40 2.05
C ASN A 244 -8.35 29.06 1.24
N LEU A 245 -9.20 28.21 0.64
CA LEU A 245 -10.32 28.67 -0.21
C LEU A 245 -11.54 28.96 0.65
N GLU A 246 -12.13 30.17 0.52
CA GLU A 246 -13.29 30.60 1.31
C GLU A 246 -14.54 29.69 1.15
N ASN A 247 -14.70 29.08 -0.02
CA ASN A 247 -15.86 28.27 -0.39
C ASN A 247 -15.56 26.77 -0.37
N LEU A 248 -14.47 26.34 0.25
CA LEU A 248 -14.12 24.92 0.39
C LEU A 248 -13.65 24.65 1.80
N SER A 249 -14.36 23.81 2.49
CA SER A 249 -14.07 23.38 3.85
C SER A 249 -14.19 21.86 3.99
N TYR A 250 -13.78 21.31 5.13
CA TYR A 250 -13.95 19.90 5.43
C TYR A 250 -14.42 19.70 6.89
N VAL A 251 -14.87 18.48 7.21
CA VAL A 251 -15.31 18.10 8.55
C VAL A 251 -14.47 16.94 9.06
N ASP A 252 -13.87 17.11 10.25
CA ASP A 252 -12.96 16.11 10.84
C ASP A 252 -13.64 14.82 11.35
N SER A 253 -14.94 14.86 11.64
CA SER A 253 -15.57 13.85 12.49
C SER A 253 -16.23 12.67 11.78
N LEU A 254 -16.36 12.68 10.46
CA LEU A 254 -17.11 11.65 9.72
C LEU A 254 -16.32 10.43 9.27
N THR A 255 -15.01 10.51 9.34
CA THR A 255 -14.11 9.51 8.77
C THR A 255 -14.19 8.15 9.44
N TYR A 256 -14.64 8.07 10.69
CA TYR A 256 -14.43 6.87 11.51
C TYR A 256 -15.68 6.35 12.25
N ALA A 257 -16.84 6.93 12.01
CA ALA A 257 -18.09 6.48 12.65
C ALA A 257 -18.60 5.11 12.17
N GLN A 258 -17.89 4.45 11.26
CA GLN A 258 -18.47 3.41 10.43
C GLN A 258 -18.23 1.99 10.86
N ASN A 259 -17.36 1.74 11.80
CA ASN A 259 -16.92 0.38 12.04
C ASN A 259 -17.06 -0.03 13.48
N ARG A 260 -18.27 0.08 13.99
CA ARG A 260 -18.67 -0.64 15.20
C ARG A 260 -19.93 -1.42 14.89
N ASN A 261 -19.74 -2.54 14.21
CA ASN A 261 -20.64 -3.69 14.26
C ASN A 261 -19.83 -4.94 13.90
#